data_d83be74338fca152de77c303c8337b5c
#
_entry.id   d83be74338fca152de77c303c8337b5c
#
_cell.length_a   1.000
_cell.length_b   1.000
_cell.length_c   1.000
_cell.angle_alpha   90.00
_cell.angle_beta   90.00
_cell.angle_gamma   90.00
#
_symmetry.space_group_name_H-M   'P 1'
#
loop_
_entity.id
_entity.type
_entity.pdbx_description
1 polymer ?
#
loop_
_entity_poly.entity_id
_entity_poly.type
_entity_poly.pdbx_seq_one_letter_code
_entity_poly.pdbx_strand_id
1 'polypeptide(L)'
;MFDRYTLTGPVTASVSNAAMHARLEQGTSVMLYPDSAGDHVAIQNAPMVFVGYGISAPQAGWDDLKGFDLAGKVAIVMIGEPDATKSSDAFGRLSNRVDNLRRRGAVAVLFLYNPEDTGWLWATAQSTFAMPQFRLADDPLRSPQCEGWLYDATAAQIFKLGGRDLNAARAAAKLPSFAPLPLNMNFSASYGYRTETVPSPNVIGLLRGARRPGEYVIYSAHWDHLGRDPKTGAIYSGALDNASGVAALAEIARVMAQGSRPERSVLFLATTMEEKGLLGARYYTKHP
;
A
#
# COMPACT_ATOMS: atom_id res chain seq x y z
N MET A 1 -1.77 18.09 3.67
CA MET A 1 -1.55 18.14 2.22
C MET A 1 -1.14 16.76 1.74
N PHE A 2 -1.52 16.42 0.51
CA PHE A 2 -1.22 15.12 -0.12
C PHE A 2 -0.63 15.35 -1.50
N ASP A 3 0.41 14.61 -1.83
CA ASP A 3 0.91 14.56 -3.20
C ASP A 3 0.09 13.55 -3.99
N ARG A 4 -0.46 14.00 -5.11
CA ARG A 4 -1.23 13.24 -6.08
C ARG A 4 -0.35 12.94 -7.28
N TYR A 5 -0.19 11.67 -7.62
CA TYR A 5 0.58 11.19 -8.76
C TYR A 5 -0.33 10.72 -9.88
N THR A 6 -0.17 11.27 -11.06
CA THR A 6 -0.96 10.93 -12.24
C THR A 6 -0.04 10.56 -13.39
N LEU A 7 -0.18 9.36 -13.95
CA LEU A 7 0.56 8.95 -15.14
C LEU A 7 0.28 9.91 -16.31
N THR A 8 1.34 10.30 -17.04
CA THR A 8 1.25 11.24 -18.17
C THR A 8 1.49 10.60 -19.54
N GLY A 9 1.82 9.30 -19.57
CA GLY A 9 2.11 8.58 -20.80
C GLY A 9 2.13 7.06 -20.61
N PRO A 10 2.55 6.33 -21.63
CA PRO A 10 2.64 4.87 -21.55
C PRO A 10 3.72 4.43 -20.57
N VAL A 11 3.44 3.30 -19.89
CA VAL A 11 4.41 2.60 -19.06
C VAL A 11 5.17 1.61 -19.94
N THR A 12 6.50 1.68 -19.92
CA THR A 12 7.36 0.65 -20.46
C THR A 12 7.98 -0.16 -19.34
N ALA A 13 7.84 -1.48 -19.40
CA ALA A 13 8.43 -2.38 -18.40
C ALA A 13 8.94 -3.66 -19.05
N SER A 14 10.01 -4.22 -18.50
CA SER A 14 10.58 -5.47 -18.99
C SER A 14 11.35 -6.20 -17.89
N VAL A 15 11.55 -7.48 -18.13
CA VAL A 15 12.47 -8.33 -17.35
C VAL A 15 13.49 -8.98 -18.27
N SER A 16 14.71 -9.18 -17.77
CA SER A 16 15.80 -9.74 -18.55
C SER A 16 16.79 -10.54 -17.69
N ASN A 17 17.53 -11.40 -18.33
CA ASN A 17 18.78 -11.98 -17.83
C ASN A 17 19.76 -12.14 -19.00
N ALA A 18 20.87 -12.81 -18.80
CA ALA A 18 21.88 -12.99 -19.86
C ALA A 18 21.36 -13.72 -21.12
N ALA A 19 20.30 -14.54 -20.99
CA ALA A 19 19.78 -15.39 -22.05
C ALA A 19 18.53 -14.82 -22.73
N MET A 20 17.80 -13.87 -22.11
CA MET A 20 16.50 -13.43 -22.59
C MET A 20 16.10 -12.04 -22.13
N HIS A 21 15.17 -11.44 -22.88
CA HIS A 21 14.48 -10.22 -22.56
C HIS A 21 12.98 -10.39 -22.86
N ALA A 22 12.10 -10.01 -21.92
CA ALA A 22 10.66 -10.07 -22.09
C ALA A 22 10.01 -8.76 -21.65
N ARG A 23 9.10 -8.23 -22.48
CA ARG A 23 8.28 -7.06 -22.15
C ARG A 23 7.18 -7.45 -21.18
N LEU A 24 6.88 -6.54 -20.25
CA LEU A 24 5.74 -6.61 -19.35
C LEU A 24 4.69 -5.59 -19.79
N GLU A 25 3.46 -6.07 -20.00
CA GLU A 25 2.35 -5.23 -20.45
C GLU A 25 1.62 -4.65 -19.24
N GLN A 26 1.59 -3.30 -19.16
CA GLN A 26 0.83 -2.56 -18.16
C GLN A 26 -0.66 -2.94 -18.24
N GLY A 27 -1.25 -3.30 -17.10
CA GLY A 27 -2.64 -3.73 -17.01
C GLY A 27 -2.85 -5.23 -17.22
N THR A 28 -1.97 -5.94 -17.90
CA THR A 28 -2.10 -7.38 -18.17
C THR A 28 -1.11 -8.20 -17.36
N SER A 29 0.18 -7.89 -17.50
CA SER A 29 1.26 -8.60 -16.80
C SER A 29 1.62 -7.96 -15.47
N VAL A 30 1.50 -6.64 -15.40
CA VAL A 30 1.90 -5.80 -14.28
C VAL A 30 1.02 -4.57 -14.19
N MET A 31 0.81 -4.06 -12.98
CA MET A 31 0.25 -2.72 -12.73
C MET A 31 1.30 -1.90 -11.99
N LEU A 32 1.96 -0.98 -12.67
CA LEU A 32 2.94 -0.07 -12.09
C LEU A 32 2.35 1.30 -11.85
N TYR A 33 2.75 1.92 -10.76
CA TYR A 33 2.39 3.29 -10.43
C TYR A 33 3.55 3.99 -9.70
N PRO A 34 3.66 5.33 -9.82
CA PRO A 34 4.70 6.09 -9.13
C PRO A 34 4.43 6.12 -7.63
N ASP A 35 5.51 6.08 -6.85
CA ASP A 35 5.45 6.14 -5.39
C ASP A 35 6.47 7.11 -4.78
N SER A 36 7.05 7.98 -5.56
CA SER A 36 7.99 9.02 -5.10
C SER A 36 7.69 10.36 -5.71
N ALA A 37 8.10 11.43 -5.01
CA ALA A 37 8.07 12.77 -5.57
C ALA A 37 8.99 12.86 -6.81
N GLY A 38 8.51 13.49 -7.87
CA GLY A 38 9.21 13.62 -9.14
C GLY A 38 8.24 13.72 -10.31
N ASP A 39 8.71 13.42 -11.48
CA ASP A 39 7.97 13.45 -12.73
C ASP A 39 8.26 12.24 -13.65
N HIS A 40 9.21 11.42 -13.27
CA HIS A 40 9.66 10.28 -14.07
C HIS A 40 10.17 9.12 -13.21
N VAL A 41 9.82 7.90 -13.61
CA VAL A 41 10.43 6.66 -13.13
C VAL A 41 11.43 6.17 -14.18
N ALA A 42 12.67 5.89 -13.74
CA ALA A 42 13.73 5.33 -14.57
C ALA A 42 14.50 4.24 -13.81
N ILE A 43 14.07 3.02 -13.95
CA ILE A 43 14.74 1.84 -13.38
C ILE A 43 15.36 1.05 -14.53
N GLN A 44 16.66 0.77 -14.42
CA GLN A 44 17.40 0.03 -15.46
C GLN A 44 18.11 -1.16 -14.84
N ASN A 45 17.81 -2.36 -15.35
CA ASN A 45 18.48 -3.61 -15.01
C ASN A 45 18.61 -3.86 -13.49
N ALA A 46 17.61 -3.48 -12.70
CA ALA A 46 17.62 -3.67 -11.25
C ALA A 46 17.39 -5.16 -10.90
N PRO A 47 18.29 -5.80 -10.12
CA PRO A 47 18.13 -7.19 -9.76
C PRO A 47 16.84 -7.44 -8.97
N MET A 48 16.13 -8.52 -9.32
CA MET A 48 14.89 -8.91 -8.67
C MET A 48 15.14 -9.91 -7.54
N VAL A 49 14.52 -9.67 -6.38
CA VAL A 49 14.65 -10.52 -5.19
C VAL A 49 13.27 -10.81 -4.62
N PHE A 50 12.94 -12.06 -4.42
CA PHE A 50 11.76 -12.46 -3.69
C PHE A 50 12.05 -12.40 -2.19
N VAL A 51 11.25 -11.63 -1.45
CA VAL A 51 11.45 -11.32 -0.03
C VAL A 51 10.32 -11.86 0.86
N GLY A 52 9.65 -12.92 0.41
CA GLY A 52 8.55 -13.52 1.15
C GLY A 52 7.42 -12.52 1.38
N TYR A 53 7.00 -12.36 2.62
CA TYR A 53 5.99 -11.35 3.00
C TYR A 53 6.59 -9.96 3.23
N GLY A 54 7.91 -9.81 3.24
CA GLY A 54 8.59 -8.54 3.51
C GLY A 54 8.47 -8.08 4.96
N ILE A 55 8.14 -8.98 5.89
CA ILE A 55 7.99 -8.70 7.30
C ILE A 55 9.38 -8.65 7.97
N SER A 56 9.66 -7.62 8.75
CA SER A 56 10.84 -7.54 9.61
C SER A 56 10.39 -7.20 11.02
N ALA A 57 10.28 -8.23 11.86
CA ALA A 57 9.81 -8.18 13.23
C ALA A 57 10.64 -9.13 14.12
N PRO A 58 11.95 -8.90 14.26
CA PRO A 58 12.84 -9.79 14.98
C PRO A 58 12.44 -9.97 16.46
N GLN A 59 11.84 -8.95 17.08
CA GLN A 59 11.30 -9.03 18.43
C GLN A 59 10.11 -10.01 18.58
N ALA A 60 9.41 -10.30 17.48
CA ALA A 60 8.34 -11.31 17.39
C ALA A 60 8.83 -12.65 16.84
N GLY A 61 10.15 -12.83 16.69
CA GLY A 61 10.75 -14.04 16.14
C GLY A 61 10.58 -14.21 14.62
N TRP A 62 10.18 -13.14 13.90
CA TRP A 62 9.98 -13.18 12.46
C TRP A 62 10.77 -12.10 11.72
N ASP A 63 11.62 -12.49 10.79
CA ASP A 63 12.33 -11.55 9.90
C ASP A 63 12.59 -12.22 8.55
N ASP A 64 11.80 -11.83 7.54
CA ASP A 64 11.97 -12.30 6.15
C ASP A 64 13.27 -11.78 5.53
N LEU A 65 13.75 -10.64 6.01
CA LEU A 65 14.86 -9.92 5.36
C LEU A 65 16.23 -10.31 5.93
N LYS A 66 16.32 -10.73 7.20
CA LYS A 66 17.55 -11.22 7.86
C LYS A 66 18.80 -10.39 7.55
N GLY A 67 18.64 -9.05 7.54
CA GLY A 67 19.74 -8.14 7.22
C GLY A 67 20.11 -8.05 5.72
N PHE A 68 19.35 -8.68 4.83
CA PHE A 68 19.60 -8.62 3.40
C PHE A 68 19.52 -7.18 2.86
N ASP A 69 20.53 -6.77 2.10
CA ASP A 69 20.59 -5.45 1.47
C ASP A 69 19.74 -5.41 0.20
N LEU A 70 18.79 -4.47 0.14
CA LEU A 70 17.93 -4.25 -1.02
C LEU A 70 18.34 -3.02 -1.84
N ALA A 71 19.45 -2.37 -1.52
CA ALA A 71 19.91 -1.20 -2.27
C ALA A 71 19.99 -1.49 -3.77
N GLY A 72 19.29 -0.70 -4.57
CA GLY A 72 19.22 -0.83 -6.01
C GLY A 72 18.45 -2.05 -6.55
N LYS A 73 17.72 -2.79 -5.68
CA LYS A 73 17.02 -4.02 -6.09
C LYS A 73 15.50 -3.83 -6.11
N VAL A 74 14.83 -4.68 -6.84
CA VAL A 74 13.37 -4.79 -6.88
C VAL A 74 12.93 -5.90 -5.93
N ALA A 75 12.12 -5.54 -4.93
CA ALA A 75 11.55 -6.48 -3.99
C ALA A 75 10.24 -7.06 -4.53
N ILE A 76 10.14 -8.39 -4.61
CA ILE A 76 8.91 -9.12 -4.92
C ILE A 76 8.32 -9.63 -3.60
N VAL A 77 7.06 -9.26 -3.32
CA VAL A 77 6.42 -9.43 -2.01
C VAL A 77 5.13 -10.21 -2.11
N MET A 78 4.91 -11.16 -1.21
CA MET A 78 3.62 -11.85 -1.05
C MET A 78 2.61 -10.98 -0.29
N ILE A 79 1.33 -11.18 -0.61
CA ILE A 79 0.20 -10.67 0.18
C ILE A 79 -0.12 -11.66 1.32
N GLY A 80 -0.86 -11.20 2.31
CA GLY A 80 -1.16 -11.99 3.50
C GLY A 80 -0.04 -11.98 4.54
N GLU A 81 -0.07 -12.86 5.47
CA GLU A 81 0.94 -13.02 6.52
C GLU A 81 1.04 -14.50 6.92
N PRO A 82 2.20 -14.94 7.42
CA PRO A 82 2.33 -16.30 7.95
C PRO A 82 1.45 -16.50 9.18
N ASP A 83 0.94 -17.72 9.38
CA ASP A 83 0.10 -18.05 10.53
C ASP A 83 0.75 -17.71 11.89
N ALA A 84 2.08 -17.83 11.96
CA ALA A 84 2.85 -17.51 13.16
C ALA A 84 2.85 -16.01 13.54
N THR A 85 2.48 -15.10 12.63
CA THR A 85 2.46 -13.64 12.85
C THR A 85 1.07 -13.05 13.00
N LYS A 86 0.01 -13.84 12.82
CA LYS A 86 -1.41 -13.41 12.84
C LYS A 86 -1.89 -12.77 14.15
N SER A 87 -1.15 -12.93 15.24
CA SER A 87 -1.48 -12.31 16.54
C SER A 87 -1.05 -10.85 16.66
N SER A 88 -0.41 -10.29 15.64
CA SER A 88 0.17 -8.94 15.67
C SER A 88 -0.27 -8.11 14.49
N ASP A 89 -1.35 -7.34 14.64
CA ASP A 89 -1.88 -6.41 13.62
C ASP A 89 -0.85 -5.45 13.01
N ALA A 90 0.27 -5.23 13.71
CA ALA A 90 1.31 -4.30 13.29
C ALA A 90 2.13 -4.79 12.09
N PHE A 91 2.22 -6.10 11.86
CA PHE A 91 3.14 -6.67 10.87
C PHE A 91 2.45 -6.94 9.52
N GLY A 92 1.14 -7.16 9.53
CA GLY A 92 0.35 -7.52 8.35
C GLY A 92 0.10 -6.40 7.34
N ARG A 93 0.17 -5.14 7.76
CA ARG A 93 -0.18 -4.00 6.88
C ARG A 93 0.83 -3.80 5.75
N LEU A 94 0.34 -3.75 4.52
CA LEU A 94 1.16 -3.55 3.31
C LEU A 94 2.05 -2.31 3.41
N SER A 95 1.53 -1.20 3.95
CA SER A 95 2.29 0.05 4.12
C SER A 95 3.52 -0.13 5.01
N ASN A 96 3.43 -0.90 6.10
CA ASN A 96 4.56 -1.16 6.98
C ASN A 96 5.64 -1.99 6.29
N ARG A 97 5.24 -2.94 5.43
CA ARG A 97 6.17 -3.75 4.63
C ARG A 97 6.90 -2.90 3.61
N VAL A 98 6.17 -2.09 2.85
CA VAL A 98 6.77 -1.15 1.89
C VAL A 98 7.76 -0.24 2.60
N ASP A 99 7.40 0.33 3.75
CA ASP A 99 8.29 1.19 4.54
C ASP A 99 9.57 0.45 4.99
N ASN A 100 9.48 -0.82 5.37
CA ASN A 100 10.65 -1.62 5.70
C ASN A 100 11.57 -1.87 4.49
N LEU A 101 10.99 -2.20 3.33
CA LEU A 101 11.74 -2.43 2.10
C LEU A 101 12.40 -1.15 1.59
N ARG A 102 11.73 -0.01 1.72
CA ARG A 102 12.26 1.33 1.41
C ARG A 102 13.50 1.66 2.24
N ARG A 103 13.41 1.46 3.56
CA ARG A 103 14.53 1.73 4.47
C ARG A 103 15.75 0.88 4.13
N ARG A 104 15.57 -0.24 3.46
CA ARG A 104 16.64 -1.13 2.97
C ARG A 104 17.07 -0.84 1.54
N GLY A 105 16.57 0.24 0.93
CA GLY A 105 17.03 0.76 -0.36
C GLY A 105 16.40 0.11 -1.59
N ALA A 106 15.27 -0.60 -1.45
CA ALA A 106 14.54 -1.13 -2.60
C ALA A 106 14.16 0.00 -3.58
N VAL A 107 14.45 -0.15 -4.86
CA VAL A 107 14.10 0.82 -5.92
C VAL A 107 12.70 0.62 -6.46
N ALA A 108 12.14 -0.58 -6.31
CA ALA A 108 10.74 -0.88 -6.59
C ALA A 108 10.24 -1.99 -5.66
N VAL A 109 8.92 -1.96 -5.39
CA VAL A 109 8.21 -3.03 -4.66
C VAL A 109 7.08 -3.54 -5.54
N LEU A 110 7.12 -4.83 -5.87
CA LEU A 110 6.09 -5.48 -6.68
C LEU A 110 5.39 -6.56 -5.85
N PHE A 111 4.09 -6.38 -5.62
CA PHE A 111 3.27 -7.36 -4.91
C PHE A 111 2.84 -8.47 -5.84
N LEU A 112 2.98 -9.71 -5.40
CA LEU A 112 2.42 -10.86 -6.10
C LEU A 112 0.89 -10.81 -6.01
N TYR A 113 0.23 -10.66 -7.15
CA TYR A 113 -1.21 -10.77 -7.21
C TYR A 113 -1.62 -12.22 -7.39
N ASN A 114 -2.47 -12.68 -6.48
CA ASN A 114 -3.22 -13.93 -6.59
C ASN A 114 -4.64 -13.67 -6.04
N PRO A 115 -5.71 -14.01 -6.75
CA PRO A 115 -7.07 -13.76 -6.28
C PRO A 115 -7.43 -14.48 -4.98
N GLU A 116 -6.81 -15.62 -4.69
CA GLU A 116 -7.00 -16.36 -3.43
C GLU A 116 -6.43 -15.61 -2.22
N ASP A 117 -5.28 -14.95 -2.41
CA ASP A 117 -4.61 -14.20 -1.35
C ASP A 117 -5.20 -12.79 -1.18
N THR A 118 -5.60 -12.14 -2.27
CA THR A 118 -6.09 -10.76 -2.27
C THR A 118 -7.58 -10.64 -1.98
N GLY A 119 -8.38 -11.65 -2.31
CA GLY A 119 -9.84 -11.62 -2.18
C GLY A 119 -10.57 -10.76 -3.22
N TRP A 120 -9.85 -10.20 -4.23
CA TRP A 120 -10.43 -9.37 -5.29
C TRP A 120 -9.85 -9.73 -6.67
N LEU A 121 -10.57 -9.35 -7.72
CA LEU A 121 -10.21 -9.68 -9.10
C LEU A 121 -9.10 -8.76 -9.64
N TRP A 122 -8.32 -9.25 -10.61
CA TRP A 122 -7.31 -8.43 -11.31
C TRP A 122 -7.89 -7.17 -11.93
N ALA A 123 -9.13 -7.21 -12.40
CA ALA A 123 -9.84 -6.04 -12.91
C ALA A 123 -9.96 -4.91 -11.86
N THR A 124 -10.04 -5.26 -10.58
CA THR A 124 -10.01 -4.28 -9.48
C THR A 124 -8.65 -3.60 -9.38
N ALA A 125 -7.54 -4.37 -9.49
CA ALA A 125 -6.21 -3.76 -9.57
C ALA A 125 -6.10 -2.81 -10.76
N GLN A 126 -6.57 -3.25 -11.94
CA GLN A 126 -6.53 -2.44 -13.16
C GLN A 126 -7.28 -1.12 -12.99
N SER A 127 -8.47 -1.12 -12.38
CA SER A 127 -9.25 0.10 -12.15
C SER A 127 -8.65 0.99 -11.06
N THR A 128 -8.27 0.41 -9.91
CA THR A 128 -7.78 1.16 -8.74
C THR A 128 -6.43 1.82 -9.01
N PHE A 129 -5.48 1.08 -9.59
CA PHE A 129 -4.12 1.57 -9.80
C PHE A 129 -3.92 2.31 -11.14
N ALA A 130 -4.94 2.32 -12.01
CA ALA A 130 -5.00 3.25 -13.13
C ALA A 130 -5.42 4.66 -12.69
N MET A 131 -6.04 4.80 -11.52
CA MET A 131 -6.39 6.11 -10.94
C MET A 131 -5.16 6.77 -10.32
N PRO A 132 -5.20 8.11 -10.10
CA PRO A 132 -4.14 8.81 -9.40
C PRO A 132 -3.86 8.18 -8.04
N GLN A 133 -2.58 8.05 -7.71
CA GLN A 133 -2.11 7.58 -6.42
C GLN A 133 -1.81 8.77 -5.51
N PHE A 134 -1.79 8.53 -4.20
CA PHE A 134 -1.63 9.62 -3.22
C PHE A 134 -0.66 9.22 -2.11
N ARG A 135 0.02 10.25 -1.57
CA ARG A 135 0.87 10.15 -0.38
C ARG A 135 0.73 11.38 0.50
N LEU A 136 1.18 11.27 1.75
CA LEU A 136 1.39 12.45 2.58
C LEU A 136 2.54 13.27 2.00
N ALA A 137 2.32 14.57 1.78
CA ALA A 137 3.33 15.47 1.20
C ALA A 137 4.55 15.67 2.11
N ASP A 138 4.39 15.43 3.40
CA ASP A 138 5.43 15.53 4.44
C ASP A 138 6.02 14.17 4.84
N ASP A 139 5.78 13.10 4.07
CA ASP A 139 6.35 11.79 4.37
C ASP A 139 7.87 11.83 4.16
N PRO A 140 8.68 11.69 5.23
CA PRO A 140 10.14 11.79 5.14
C PRO A 140 10.78 10.61 4.43
N LEU A 141 10.02 9.52 4.25
CA LEU A 141 10.52 8.33 3.59
C LEU A 141 10.49 8.55 2.07
N ARG A 142 11.63 8.92 1.53
CA ARG A 142 11.83 8.87 0.08
C ARG A 142 11.74 7.41 -0.38
N SER A 143 10.84 7.19 -1.24
CA SER A 143 10.24 5.92 -1.65
C SER A 143 11.08 5.12 -2.62
N PRO A 144 10.74 3.83 -2.83
CA PRO A 144 11.03 3.21 -4.11
C PRO A 144 10.48 4.09 -5.24
N GLN A 145 11.17 4.10 -6.38
CA GLN A 145 10.72 4.91 -7.52
C GLN A 145 9.32 4.51 -7.97
N CYS A 146 8.98 3.21 -7.86
CA CYS A 146 7.64 2.72 -8.16
C CYS A 146 7.20 1.58 -7.25
N GLU A 147 5.91 1.46 -7.10
CA GLU A 147 5.22 0.27 -6.61
C GLU A 147 4.42 -0.37 -7.74
N GLY A 148 4.00 -1.60 -7.52
CA GLY A 148 3.16 -2.28 -8.49
C GLY A 148 2.69 -3.64 -8.05
N TRP A 149 1.85 -4.22 -8.92
CA TRP A 149 1.31 -5.56 -8.77
C TRP A 149 1.78 -6.41 -9.94
N LEU A 150 2.29 -7.58 -9.65
CA LEU A 150 2.74 -8.55 -10.65
C LEU A 150 1.71 -9.67 -10.72
N TYR A 151 1.11 -9.86 -11.90
CA TYR A 151 0.12 -10.91 -12.12
C TYR A 151 0.71 -12.30 -11.92
N ASP A 152 -0.02 -13.21 -11.28
CA ASP A 152 0.48 -14.51 -10.85
C ASP A 152 1.15 -15.34 -11.95
N ALA A 153 0.50 -15.46 -13.10
CA ALA A 153 1.06 -16.19 -14.22
C ALA A 153 2.36 -15.55 -14.74
N THR A 154 2.45 -14.22 -14.72
CA THR A 154 3.68 -13.48 -15.08
C THR A 154 4.78 -13.73 -14.05
N ALA A 155 4.44 -13.72 -12.76
CA ALA A 155 5.38 -14.05 -11.70
C ALA A 155 5.93 -15.47 -11.87
N ALA A 156 5.06 -16.45 -12.10
CA ALA A 156 5.48 -17.85 -12.33
C ALA A 156 6.47 -17.97 -13.50
N GLN A 157 6.23 -17.23 -14.60
CA GLN A 157 7.16 -17.18 -15.72
C GLN A 157 8.52 -16.56 -15.36
N ILE A 158 8.51 -15.43 -14.65
CA ILE A 158 9.75 -14.75 -14.21
C ILE A 158 10.59 -15.67 -13.32
N PHE A 159 9.97 -16.34 -12.34
CA PHE A 159 10.65 -17.29 -11.48
C PHE A 159 11.26 -18.44 -12.29
N LYS A 160 10.48 -19.06 -13.18
CA LYS A 160 10.94 -20.14 -14.05
C LYS A 160 12.13 -19.72 -14.93
N LEU A 161 12.09 -18.53 -15.53
CA LEU A 161 13.16 -17.99 -16.37
C LEU A 161 14.44 -17.71 -15.57
N GLY A 162 14.31 -17.38 -14.28
CA GLY A 162 15.42 -17.25 -13.35
C GLY A 162 15.89 -18.57 -12.72
N GLY A 163 15.34 -19.72 -13.17
CA GLY A 163 15.69 -21.04 -12.63
C GLY A 163 15.12 -21.29 -11.24
N ARG A 164 13.96 -20.69 -10.92
CA ARG A 164 13.28 -20.81 -9.62
C ARG A 164 11.85 -21.33 -9.83
N ASP A 165 11.28 -21.89 -8.77
CA ASP A 165 9.89 -22.30 -8.71
C ASP A 165 9.12 -21.39 -7.75
N LEU A 166 8.04 -20.74 -8.25
CA LEU A 166 7.25 -19.80 -7.46
C LEU A 166 6.52 -20.48 -6.31
N ASN A 167 5.98 -21.70 -6.53
CA ASN A 167 5.23 -22.41 -5.49
C ASN A 167 6.16 -22.88 -4.36
N ALA A 168 7.35 -23.37 -4.72
CA ALA A 168 8.38 -23.71 -3.74
C ALA A 168 8.82 -22.48 -2.94
N ALA A 169 9.01 -21.34 -3.61
CA ALA A 169 9.35 -20.08 -2.94
C ALA A 169 8.25 -19.60 -1.98
N ARG A 170 6.98 -19.68 -2.39
CA ARG A 170 5.82 -19.39 -1.53
C ARG A 170 5.75 -20.32 -0.31
N ALA A 171 5.99 -21.61 -0.52
CA ALA A 171 6.03 -22.57 0.58
C ALA A 171 7.17 -22.26 1.57
N ALA A 172 8.34 -21.94 1.07
CA ALA A 172 9.49 -21.55 1.91
C ALA A 172 9.19 -20.27 2.71
N ALA A 173 8.54 -19.27 2.11
CA ALA A 173 8.21 -18.01 2.77
C ALA A 173 7.27 -18.15 3.98
N LYS A 174 6.55 -19.27 4.10
CA LYS A 174 5.71 -19.58 5.27
C LYS A 174 6.49 -20.05 6.50
N LEU A 175 7.80 -20.24 6.37
CA LEU A 175 8.66 -20.78 7.41
C LEU A 175 9.56 -19.70 8.02
N PRO A 176 9.78 -19.69 9.35
CA PRO A 176 10.70 -18.73 10.00
C PRO A 176 12.15 -18.80 9.49
N SER A 177 12.52 -19.94 8.87
CA SER A 177 13.85 -20.17 8.25
C SER A 177 14.02 -19.47 6.89
N PHE A 178 12.94 -18.92 6.31
CA PHE A 178 13.01 -18.24 5.02
C PHE A 178 14.11 -17.17 5.00
N ALA A 179 14.75 -17.02 3.85
CA ALA A 179 15.69 -15.93 3.54
C ALA A 179 15.40 -15.39 2.13
N PRO A 180 15.72 -14.11 1.85
CA PRO A 180 15.51 -13.52 0.54
C PRO A 180 16.13 -14.36 -0.59
N LEU A 181 15.37 -14.56 -1.66
CA LEU A 181 15.72 -15.39 -2.80
C LEU A 181 15.99 -14.54 -4.04
N PRO A 182 17.25 -14.36 -4.46
CA PRO A 182 17.56 -13.73 -5.76
C PRO A 182 16.96 -14.53 -6.91
N LEU A 183 16.28 -13.83 -7.83
CA LEU A 183 15.59 -14.49 -8.95
C LEU A 183 16.46 -14.69 -10.19
N ASN A 184 17.70 -14.19 -10.21
CA ASN A 184 18.58 -14.17 -11.39
C ASN A 184 17.92 -13.47 -12.60
N MET A 185 17.08 -12.52 -12.34
CA MET A 185 16.37 -11.68 -13.30
C MET A 185 16.57 -10.22 -12.94
N ASN A 186 16.58 -9.37 -13.94
CA ASN A 186 16.63 -7.92 -13.79
C ASN A 186 15.32 -7.31 -14.28
N PHE A 187 14.93 -6.22 -13.67
CA PHE A 187 13.73 -5.44 -14.02
C PHE A 187 14.13 -4.07 -14.53
N SER A 188 13.43 -3.61 -15.56
CA SER A 188 13.53 -2.25 -16.05
C SER A 188 12.12 -1.66 -16.19
N ALA A 189 11.96 -0.37 -15.83
CA ALA A 189 10.72 0.36 -16.04
C ALA A 189 11.01 1.83 -16.32
N SER A 190 10.21 2.43 -17.22
CA SER A 190 10.29 3.87 -17.53
C SER A 190 8.91 4.40 -17.87
N TYR A 191 8.50 5.47 -17.17
CA TYR A 191 7.25 6.19 -17.42
C TYR A 191 7.25 7.57 -16.78
N GLY A 192 6.54 8.51 -17.43
CA GLY A 192 6.33 9.85 -16.91
C GLY A 192 5.08 9.94 -16.03
N TYR A 193 5.11 10.86 -15.05
CA TYR A 193 3.95 11.19 -14.23
C TYR A 193 3.99 12.65 -13.82
N ARG A 194 2.85 13.17 -13.36
CA ARG A 194 2.73 14.53 -12.79
C ARG A 194 2.44 14.41 -11.32
N THR A 195 3.18 15.20 -10.52
CA THR A 195 2.93 15.38 -9.09
C THR A 195 2.23 16.70 -8.84
N GLU A 196 1.13 16.67 -8.08
CA GLU A 196 0.40 17.85 -7.66
C GLU A 196 0.08 17.75 -6.17
N THR A 197 0.38 18.78 -5.40
CA THR A 197 0.02 18.82 -3.99
C THR A 197 -1.40 19.32 -3.83
N VAL A 198 -2.26 18.52 -3.21
CA VAL A 198 -3.69 18.80 -3.04
C VAL A 198 -4.09 18.78 -1.56
N PRO A 199 -4.98 19.69 -1.12
CA PRO A 199 -5.51 19.66 0.23
C PRO A 199 -6.67 18.65 0.33
N SER A 200 -6.74 17.95 1.46
CA SER A 200 -7.94 17.25 1.90
C SER A 200 -7.94 17.18 3.43
N PRO A 201 -8.95 17.74 4.13
CA PRO A 201 -8.94 17.83 5.58
C PRO A 201 -9.48 16.57 6.24
N ASN A 202 -8.96 16.23 7.43
CA ASN A 202 -9.74 15.51 8.43
C ASN A 202 -10.71 16.50 9.08
N VAL A 203 -11.92 16.07 9.41
CA VAL A 203 -12.91 16.88 10.12
C VAL A 203 -13.00 16.35 11.55
N ILE A 204 -12.87 17.27 12.52
CA ILE A 204 -12.81 16.92 13.94
C ILE A 204 -13.87 17.68 14.71
N GLY A 205 -14.67 16.94 15.50
CA GLY A 205 -15.58 17.47 16.50
C GLY A 205 -15.16 17.03 17.90
N LEU A 206 -15.22 17.95 18.88
CA LEU A 206 -14.87 17.66 20.27
C LEU A 206 -16.02 17.95 21.21
N LEU A 207 -16.42 16.92 21.98
CA LEU A 207 -17.30 17.06 23.14
C LEU A 207 -16.45 16.90 24.41
N ARG A 208 -16.21 18.00 25.12
CA ARG A 208 -15.34 18.04 26.27
C ARG A 208 -15.93 17.28 27.47
N GLY A 209 -15.16 16.42 28.08
CA GLY A 209 -15.52 15.64 29.26
C GLY A 209 -15.72 16.49 30.51
N ALA A 210 -16.60 16.01 31.42
CA ALA A 210 -16.94 16.72 32.67
C ALA A 210 -15.94 16.46 33.81
N ARG A 211 -15.35 15.26 33.89
CA ARG A 211 -14.48 14.85 35.01
C ARG A 211 -13.04 14.59 34.59
N ARG A 212 -12.84 13.99 33.42
CA ARG A 212 -11.54 13.58 32.89
C ARG A 212 -11.32 14.15 31.48
N PRO A 213 -11.29 15.49 31.32
CA PRO A 213 -11.27 16.13 29.99
C PRO A 213 -9.98 15.90 29.22
N GLY A 214 -8.91 15.41 29.85
CA GLY A 214 -7.65 15.01 29.23
C GLY A 214 -7.60 13.56 28.72
N GLU A 215 -8.64 12.76 29.03
CA GLU A 215 -8.78 11.41 28.50
C GLU A 215 -9.80 11.42 27.35
N TYR A 216 -9.52 10.66 26.28
CA TYR A 216 -10.31 10.72 25.08
C TYR A 216 -10.88 9.34 24.69
N VAL A 217 -12.13 9.35 24.21
CA VAL A 217 -12.74 8.27 23.45
C VAL A 217 -12.89 8.80 22.03
N ILE A 218 -12.39 8.05 21.04
CA ILE A 218 -12.43 8.47 19.63
C ILE A 218 -13.43 7.59 18.89
N TYR A 219 -14.40 8.22 18.24
CA TYR A 219 -15.23 7.61 17.20
C TYR A 219 -14.71 8.11 15.86
N SER A 220 -14.43 7.17 14.92
CA SER A 220 -13.92 7.55 13.62
C SER A 220 -14.65 6.85 12.48
N ALA A 221 -14.78 7.56 11.35
CA ALA A 221 -15.21 7.03 10.06
C ALA A 221 -14.46 7.81 8.97
N HIS A 222 -14.30 7.25 7.77
CA HIS A 222 -13.77 8.03 6.66
C HIS A 222 -14.89 8.60 5.81
N TRP A 223 -14.65 9.77 5.22
CA TRP A 223 -15.65 10.49 4.42
C TRP A 223 -15.34 10.48 2.92
N ASP A 224 -14.16 9.98 2.52
CA ASP A 224 -13.79 9.78 1.13
C ASP A 224 -14.27 8.42 0.62
N HIS A 225 -14.29 8.27 -0.72
CA HIS A 225 -14.51 7.01 -1.41
C HIS A 225 -13.73 6.99 -2.73
N LEU A 226 -13.91 5.95 -3.55
CA LEU A 226 -13.15 5.71 -4.79
C LEU A 226 -13.31 6.81 -5.86
N GLY A 227 -14.38 7.60 -5.77
CA GLY A 227 -14.61 8.71 -6.67
C GLY A 227 -15.32 8.32 -7.97
N ARG A 228 -14.70 8.55 -9.12
CA ARG A 228 -15.30 8.32 -10.44
C ARG A 228 -14.41 7.39 -11.28
N ASP A 229 -15.03 6.42 -11.91
CA ASP A 229 -14.35 5.54 -12.87
C ASP A 229 -13.81 6.37 -14.05
N PRO A 230 -12.52 6.31 -14.34
CA PRO A 230 -11.90 7.15 -15.37
C PRO A 230 -12.30 6.76 -16.79
N LYS A 231 -12.78 5.54 -17.02
CA LYS A 231 -13.17 5.05 -18.35
C LYS A 231 -14.64 5.30 -18.64
N THR A 232 -15.51 5.00 -17.68
CA THR A 232 -16.97 5.07 -17.85
C THR A 232 -17.57 6.36 -17.34
N GLY A 233 -16.88 7.10 -16.47
CA GLY A 233 -17.38 8.27 -15.77
C GLY A 233 -18.38 7.94 -14.66
N ALA A 234 -18.67 6.66 -14.39
CA ALA A 234 -19.57 6.24 -13.33
C ALA A 234 -19.04 6.62 -11.95
N ILE A 235 -19.93 7.08 -11.07
CA ILE A 235 -19.59 7.45 -9.70
C ILE A 235 -19.72 6.22 -8.80
N TYR A 236 -18.67 5.94 -8.03
CA TYR A 236 -18.74 4.98 -6.93
C TYR A 236 -19.48 5.63 -5.78
N SER A 237 -20.68 5.13 -5.44
CA SER A 237 -21.60 5.83 -4.54
C SER A 237 -21.15 5.88 -3.07
N GLY A 238 -20.34 4.92 -2.60
CA GLY A 238 -19.81 4.90 -1.23
C GLY A 238 -20.87 4.88 -0.12
N ALA A 239 -22.09 4.41 -0.41
CA ALA A 239 -23.19 4.48 0.55
C ALA A 239 -22.93 3.63 1.80
N LEU A 240 -22.42 2.41 1.61
CA LEU A 240 -22.05 1.51 2.71
C LEU A 240 -20.63 1.79 3.20
N ASP A 241 -19.69 2.01 2.29
CA ASP A 241 -18.29 2.31 2.53
C ASP A 241 -17.96 3.71 1.99
N ASN A 242 -18.01 4.85 2.80
CA ASN A 242 -18.33 4.71 4.22
C ASN A 242 -19.30 5.85 4.66
N ALA A 243 -20.26 6.23 3.80
CA ALA A 243 -21.27 7.21 4.18
C ALA A 243 -22.12 6.74 5.38
N SER A 244 -22.35 5.42 5.52
CA SER A 244 -23.04 4.83 6.67
C SER A 244 -22.30 5.11 7.98
N GLY A 245 -20.97 4.95 7.99
CA GLY A 245 -20.12 5.26 9.15
C GLY A 245 -20.11 6.73 9.49
N VAL A 246 -20.05 7.62 8.48
CA VAL A 246 -20.15 9.08 8.69
C VAL A 246 -21.51 9.49 9.25
N ALA A 247 -22.60 8.89 8.77
CA ALA A 247 -23.94 9.12 9.29
C ALA A 247 -24.07 8.67 10.75
N ALA A 248 -23.53 7.50 11.09
CA ALA A 248 -23.46 7.01 12.46
C ALA A 248 -22.64 7.94 13.36
N LEU A 249 -21.48 8.40 12.88
CA LEU A 249 -20.61 9.34 13.60
C LEU A 249 -21.37 10.65 13.94
N ALA A 250 -22.06 11.20 12.94
CA ALA A 250 -22.84 12.43 13.11
C ALA A 250 -24.03 12.24 14.09
N GLU A 251 -24.73 11.10 14.02
CA GLU A 251 -25.86 10.82 14.91
C GLU A 251 -25.41 10.57 16.34
N ILE A 252 -24.32 9.85 16.56
CA ILE A 252 -23.74 9.67 17.90
C ILE A 252 -23.35 11.04 18.48
N ALA A 253 -22.70 11.89 17.69
CA ALA A 253 -22.33 13.24 18.12
C ALA A 253 -23.56 14.07 18.51
N ARG A 254 -24.63 14.02 17.70
CA ARG A 254 -25.88 14.73 17.95
C ARG A 254 -26.53 14.28 19.25
N VAL A 255 -26.67 12.98 19.47
CA VAL A 255 -27.28 12.42 20.67
C VAL A 255 -26.46 12.76 21.93
N MET A 256 -25.12 12.58 21.86
CA MET A 256 -24.25 12.90 23.00
C MET A 256 -24.20 14.38 23.34
N ALA A 257 -24.33 15.27 22.36
CA ALA A 257 -24.39 16.73 22.58
C ALA A 257 -25.69 17.19 23.29
N GLN A 258 -26.78 16.44 23.18
CA GLN A 258 -28.05 16.73 23.84
C GLN A 258 -28.17 16.12 25.25
N GLY A 259 -27.29 15.15 25.58
CA GLY A 259 -27.29 14.48 26.87
C GLY A 259 -26.41 15.14 27.92
N SER A 260 -26.26 14.46 29.07
CA SER A 260 -25.27 14.84 30.08
C SER A 260 -23.86 14.69 29.51
N ARG A 261 -22.96 15.60 29.90
CA ARG A 261 -21.55 15.52 29.48
C ARG A 261 -20.91 14.17 29.93
N PRO A 262 -20.23 13.48 29.01
CA PRO A 262 -19.51 12.25 29.37
C PRO A 262 -18.39 12.56 30.37
N GLU A 263 -17.91 11.54 31.07
CA GLU A 263 -16.78 11.71 32.01
C GLU A 263 -15.48 12.08 31.27
N ARG A 264 -15.19 11.37 30.19
CA ARG A 264 -14.04 11.63 29.29
C ARG A 264 -14.45 12.51 28.13
N SER A 265 -13.50 13.18 27.52
CA SER A 265 -13.74 13.86 26.23
C SER A 265 -14.04 12.84 25.13
N VAL A 266 -14.92 13.22 24.20
CA VAL A 266 -15.26 12.42 23.03
C VAL A 266 -14.82 13.18 21.78
N LEU A 267 -13.99 12.55 20.98
CA LEU A 267 -13.52 13.07 19.71
C LEU A 267 -14.25 12.34 18.58
N PHE A 268 -14.87 13.09 17.69
CA PHE A 268 -15.49 12.61 16.47
C PHE A 268 -14.56 12.95 15.31
N LEU A 269 -13.99 11.93 14.66
CA LEU A 269 -12.95 12.10 13.65
C LEU A 269 -13.44 11.53 12.32
N ALA A 270 -13.79 12.40 11.36
CA ALA A 270 -14.01 11.99 9.99
C ALA A 270 -12.69 12.11 9.21
N THR A 271 -12.08 10.98 8.90
CA THR A 271 -10.80 10.94 8.18
C THR A 271 -10.97 11.04 6.68
N THR A 272 -9.97 11.57 6.00
CA THR A 272 -9.86 11.62 4.54
C THR A 272 -8.86 10.61 4.01
N MET A 273 -8.92 10.32 2.70
CA MET A 273 -7.95 9.47 2.00
C MET A 273 -7.74 8.10 2.64
N GLU A 274 -8.80 7.49 3.15
CA GLU A 274 -8.78 6.12 3.66
C GLU A 274 -8.51 5.13 2.53
N GLU A 275 -9.27 5.27 1.43
CA GLU A 275 -9.20 4.46 0.20
C GLU A 275 -7.84 4.55 -0.52
N LYS A 276 -6.98 5.46 -0.07
CA LYS A 276 -5.63 5.68 -0.61
C LYS A 276 -4.52 5.31 0.39
N GLY A 277 -4.82 4.39 1.30
CA GLY A 277 -3.86 3.86 2.28
C GLY A 277 -3.94 4.53 3.65
N LEU A 278 -5.15 4.86 4.13
CA LEU A 278 -5.40 5.41 5.47
C LEU A 278 -4.69 6.75 5.74
N LEU A 279 -4.42 7.55 4.69
CA LEU A 279 -3.49 8.68 4.79
C LEU A 279 -3.95 9.73 5.81
N GLY A 280 -5.26 10.03 5.90
CA GLY A 280 -5.79 10.96 6.88
C GLY A 280 -5.63 10.47 8.33
N ALA A 281 -5.88 9.18 8.57
CA ALA A 281 -5.67 8.56 9.87
C ALA A 281 -4.18 8.53 10.23
N ARG A 282 -3.31 8.18 9.27
CA ARG A 282 -1.83 8.21 9.44
C ARG A 282 -1.33 9.62 9.78
N TYR A 283 -1.87 10.65 9.13
CA TYR A 283 -1.55 12.04 9.46
C TYR A 283 -1.97 12.37 10.89
N TYR A 284 -3.21 12.05 11.28
CA TYR A 284 -3.72 12.33 12.60
C TYR A 284 -2.91 11.66 13.71
N THR A 285 -2.46 10.41 13.52
CA THR A 285 -1.63 9.72 14.52
C THR A 285 -0.25 10.34 14.72
N LYS A 286 0.27 11.06 13.71
CA LYS A 286 1.54 11.80 13.79
C LYS A 286 1.35 13.24 14.33
N HIS A 287 0.15 13.80 14.16
CA HIS A 287 -0.20 15.19 14.52
C HIS A 287 -1.57 15.23 15.22
N PRO A 288 -1.70 14.60 16.42
CA PRO A 288 -2.96 14.48 17.14
C PRO A 288 -3.46 15.80 17.73
#